data_281e7532b7adbe043a1984abfc1c217e
#
_entry.id   281e7532b7adbe043a1984abfc1c217e
#
_cell.length_a   1.000
_cell.length_b   1.000
_cell.length_c   1.000
_cell.angle_alpha   90.00
_cell.angle_beta   90.00
_cell.angle_gamma   90.00
#
_symmetry.space_group_name_H-M   'P 1'
#
loop_
_entity.id
_entity.type
_entity.pdbx_description
1 polymer ?
#
loop_
_entity_poly.entity_id
_entity_poly.type
_entity_poly.pdbx_seq_one_letter_code
_entity_poly.pdbx_strand_id
1 'polypeptide(L)'
;SVASRGLGDVYKRQVLAARLQSLCQGMSGVRLELLERLQAFIEFDVLPLIPEEGSVGASGDLTPLSYIAATLCGEREVMYRGERRSAAEVHAELGWTPLVLRPKEALALMNGTAVMTALACQAYSRADYLLKLATRITALNVIALQGNPEHFDERLFAAKPHPGQN
;
A
#
# COMPACT_ATOMS: atom_id res chain seq x y z
N SER A 1 6.68 -27.90 2.10
CA SER A 1 6.73 -26.53 2.60
C SER A 1 5.84 -25.68 1.71
N VAL A 2 4.74 -25.20 2.24
CA VAL A 2 3.97 -24.16 1.57
C VAL A 2 4.88 -22.93 1.57
N ALA A 3 5.45 -22.62 0.40
CA ALA A 3 6.19 -21.38 0.25
C ALA A 3 5.22 -20.23 0.56
N SER A 4 5.46 -19.52 1.64
CA SER A 4 4.69 -18.33 1.99
C SER A 4 4.70 -17.39 0.79
N ARG A 5 3.55 -17.16 0.18
CA ARG A 5 3.43 -16.17 -0.88
C ARG A 5 3.64 -14.81 -0.26
N GLY A 6 4.57 -14.05 -0.80
CA GLY A 6 4.78 -12.66 -0.40
C GLY A 6 3.81 -11.71 -1.10
N LEU A 7 3.62 -10.53 -0.54
CA LEU A 7 2.92 -9.44 -1.22
C LEU A 7 3.59 -9.13 -2.57
N GLY A 8 2.77 -8.86 -3.59
CA GLY A 8 3.26 -8.43 -4.89
C GLY A 8 3.99 -7.07 -4.83
N ASP A 9 4.85 -6.80 -5.80
CA ASP A 9 5.71 -5.62 -5.81
C ASP A 9 4.95 -4.29 -5.80
N VAL A 10 3.78 -4.23 -6.44
CA VAL A 10 2.90 -3.04 -6.41
C VAL A 10 2.46 -2.73 -4.98
N TYR A 11 2.05 -3.76 -4.23
CA TYR A 11 1.64 -3.59 -2.83
C TYR A 11 2.80 -3.15 -1.95
N LYS A 12 4.00 -3.71 -2.14
CA LYS A 12 5.20 -3.34 -1.37
C LYS A 12 5.57 -1.88 -1.56
N ARG A 13 5.59 -1.40 -2.82
CA ARG A 13 5.82 0.02 -3.12
C ARG A 13 4.78 0.90 -2.44
N GLN A 14 3.53 0.50 -2.47
CA GLN A 14 2.44 1.26 -1.88
C GLN A 14 2.50 1.28 -0.36
N VAL A 15 2.91 0.18 0.27
CA VAL A 15 3.16 0.14 1.72
C VAL A 15 4.28 1.10 2.11
N LEU A 16 5.41 1.08 1.38
CA LEU A 16 6.51 2.01 1.59
C LEU A 16 6.06 3.47 1.43
N ALA A 17 5.30 3.77 0.37
CA ALA A 17 4.79 5.11 0.11
C ALA A 17 3.80 5.58 1.18
N ALA A 18 2.86 4.73 1.59
CA ALA A 18 1.90 5.04 2.65
C ALA A 18 2.60 5.30 3.98
N ARG A 19 3.64 4.50 4.29
CA ARG A 19 4.42 4.69 5.51
C ARG A 19 5.24 5.98 5.46
N LEU A 20 5.91 6.24 4.37
CA LEU A 20 6.67 7.46 4.16
C LEU A 20 5.77 8.69 4.30
N GLN A 21 4.63 8.71 3.61
CA GLN A 21 3.66 9.80 3.68
C GLN A 21 3.20 10.08 5.11
N SER A 22 2.91 9.02 5.87
CA SER A 22 2.51 9.15 7.28
C SER A 22 3.61 9.73 8.14
N LEU A 23 4.85 9.26 7.99
CA LEU A 23 5.98 9.72 8.80
C LEU A 23 6.42 11.14 8.43
N CYS A 24 6.27 11.54 7.16
CA CYS A 24 6.56 12.90 6.69
C CYS A 24 5.66 13.97 7.32
N GLN A 25 4.54 13.60 7.96
CA GLN A 25 3.73 14.54 8.73
C GLN A 25 4.45 15.07 9.99
N GLY A 26 5.57 14.49 10.37
CA GLY A 26 6.39 14.92 11.50
C GLY A 26 5.88 14.55 12.89
N MET A 27 4.68 13.94 12.99
CA MET A 27 4.04 13.63 14.27
C MET A 27 4.68 12.45 15.00
N SER A 28 5.39 11.58 14.28
CA SER A 28 6.04 10.39 14.86
C SER A 28 7.46 10.65 15.38
N GLY A 29 8.06 11.78 15.04
CA GLY A 29 9.37 12.21 15.58
C GLY A 29 10.54 11.31 15.15
N VAL A 30 10.60 10.92 13.87
CA VAL A 30 11.73 10.18 13.29
C VAL A 30 12.73 11.13 12.65
N ARG A 31 14.00 10.70 12.54
CA ARG A 31 15.05 11.47 11.84
C ARG A 31 14.78 11.54 10.35
N LEU A 32 15.26 12.63 9.73
CA LEU A 32 15.20 12.83 8.29
C LEU A 32 15.89 11.68 7.52
N GLU A 33 17.05 11.23 8.01
CA GLU A 33 17.80 10.10 7.44
C GLU A 33 16.95 8.83 7.24
N LEU A 34 16.00 8.57 8.15
CA LEU A 34 15.08 7.43 8.03
C LEU A 34 14.09 7.64 6.88
N LEU A 35 13.57 8.86 6.73
CA LEU A 35 12.65 9.22 5.64
C LEU A 35 13.35 9.16 4.28
N GLU A 36 14.56 9.69 4.20
CA GLU A 36 15.41 9.64 3.00
C GLU A 36 15.72 8.19 2.60
N ARG A 37 15.96 7.30 3.56
CA ARG A 37 16.18 5.88 3.28
C ARG A 37 14.90 5.18 2.79
N LEU A 38 13.74 5.47 3.36
CA LEU A 38 12.46 4.97 2.84
C LEU A 38 12.19 5.46 1.43
N GLN A 39 12.46 6.72 1.15
CA GLN A 39 12.36 7.30 -0.19
C GLN A 39 13.31 6.59 -1.15
N ALA A 40 14.57 6.38 -0.76
CA ALA A 40 15.55 5.67 -1.59
C ALA A 40 15.11 4.23 -1.90
N PHE A 41 14.48 3.52 -0.97
CA PHE A 41 13.92 2.19 -1.22
C PHE A 41 12.88 2.22 -2.35
N ILE A 42 12.05 3.26 -2.40
CA ILE A 42 11.05 3.44 -3.47
C ILE A 42 11.75 3.80 -4.78
N GLU A 43 12.67 4.75 -4.77
CA GLU A 43 13.36 5.27 -5.97
C GLU A 43 14.24 4.21 -6.65
N PHE A 44 14.95 3.39 -5.88
CA PHE A 44 15.81 2.33 -6.39
C PHE A 44 15.11 0.98 -6.52
N ASP A 45 13.82 0.93 -6.24
CA ASP A 45 13.00 -0.28 -6.30
C ASP A 45 13.53 -1.43 -5.43
N VAL A 46 14.00 -1.09 -4.23
CA VAL A 46 14.44 -2.04 -3.22
C VAL A 46 13.22 -2.43 -2.38
N LEU A 47 12.65 -3.59 -2.65
CA LEU A 47 11.36 -3.97 -2.09
C LEU A 47 11.51 -5.07 -1.02
N PRO A 48 11.18 -4.78 0.24
CA PRO A 48 11.20 -5.80 1.29
C PRO A 48 10.36 -7.02 0.95
N LEU A 49 10.81 -8.20 1.31
CA LEU A 49 10.01 -9.42 1.20
C LEU A 49 9.04 -9.48 2.38
N ILE A 50 7.80 -9.07 2.12
CA ILE A 50 6.74 -9.07 3.13
C ILE A 50 5.83 -10.26 2.87
N PRO A 51 5.62 -11.17 3.84
CA PRO A 51 4.65 -12.25 3.73
C PRO A 51 3.23 -11.71 3.46
N GLU A 52 2.46 -12.45 2.68
CA GLU A 52 1.07 -12.10 2.36
C GLU A 52 0.17 -12.10 3.59
N GLU A 53 0.46 -12.96 4.55
CA GLU A 53 -0.24 -13.09 5.82
C GLU A 53 0.69 -12.71 6.98
N GLY A 54 0.12 -12.13 8.04
CA GLY A 54 0.92 -11.81 9.23
C GLY A 54 0.39 -10.67 10.09
N SER A 55 -0.38 -9.73 9.55
CA SER A 55 -1.05 -8.72 10.36
C SER A 55 -2.26 -9.32 11.05
N VAL A 56 -2.38 -9.07 12.36
CA VAL A 56 -3.56 -9.43 13.15
C VAL A 56 -4.39 -8.19 13.54
N GLY A 57 -4.02 -7.03 13.02
CA GLY A 57 -4.71 -5.76 13.26
C GLY A 57 -4.60 -5.21 14.68
N ALA A 58 -3.81 -5.83 15.55
CA ALA A 58 -3.57 -5.36 16.90
C ALA A 58 -2.40 -4.36 16.91
N SER A 59 -2.64 -3.12 17.35
CA SER A 59 -1.70 -2.00 17.28
C SER A 59 -1.23 -1.66 15.85
N GLY A 60 -2.05 -1.96 14.86
CA GLY A 60 -1.74 -1.80 13.44
C GLY A 60 -1.10 -3.05 12.82
N ASP A 61 -0.32 -2.84 11.78
CA ASP A 61 0.29 -3.89 10.96
C ASP A 61 1.71 -4.23 11.41
N LEU A 62 1.90 -4.57 12.69
CA LEU A 62 3.22 -4.74 13.31
C LEU A 62 4.12 -5.73 12.55
N THR A 63 3.63 -6.95 12.33
CA THR A 63 4.40 -8.02 11.70
C THR A 63 4.88 -7.64 10.30
N PRO A 64 4.03 -7.27 9.34
CA PRO A 64 4.50 -6.91 8.01
C PRO A 64 5.39 -5.66 8.00
N LEU A 65 5.12 -4.65 8.84
CA LEU A 65 5.96 -3.46 8.93
C LEU A 65 7.32 -3.73 9.57
N SER A 66 7.45 -4.78 10.39
CA SER A 66 8.75 -5.21 10.94
C SER A 66 9.74 -5.65 9.85
N TYR A 67 9.24 -6.17 8.74
CA TYR A 67 10.10 -6.52 7.59
C TYR A 67 10.69 -5.28 6.92
N ILE A 68 9.95 -4.20 6.85
CA ILE A 68 10.46 -2.92 6.36
C ILE A 68 11.54 -2.39 7.31
N ALA A 69 11.26 -2.35 8.61
CA ALA A 69 12.21 -1.88 9.60
C ALA A 69 13.53 -2.68 9.57
N ALA A 70 13.44 -4.00 9.49
CA ALA A 70 14.61 -4.87 9.41
C ALA A 70 15.44 -4.62 8.15
N THR A 71 14.80 -4.46 6.98
CA THR A 71 15.53 -4.21 5.72
C THR A 71 16.21 -2.85 5.69
N LEU A 72 15.65 -1.83 6.34
CA LEU A 72 16.33 -0.54 6.53
C LEU A 72 17.60 -0.68 7.37
N CYS A 73 17.63 -1.62 8.30
CA CYS A 73 18.80 -1.95 9.12
C CYS A 73 19.77 -2.92 8.42
N GLY A 74 19.52 -3.28 7.16
CA GLY A 74 20.36 -4.22 6.41
C GLY A 74 20.13 -5.70 6.75
N GLU A 75 19.04 -6.01 7.44
CA GLU A 75 18.65 -7.38 7.76
C GLU A 75 17.60 -7.91 6.79
N ARG A 76 17.40 -9.25 6.79
CA ARG A 76 16.43 -9.93 5.93
C ARG A 76 16.71 -9.76 4.44
N GLU A 77 15.71 -10.00 3.62
CA GLU A 77 15.83 -10.05 2.17
C GLU A 77 14.92 -9.05 1.48
N VAL A 78 15.33 -8.64 0.30
CA VAL A 78 14.64 -7.73 -0.59
C VAL A 78 14.55 -8.30 -1.99
N MET A 79 13.57 -7.85 -2.76
CA MET A 79 13.61 -7.93 -4.22
C MET A 79 14.34 -6.71 -4.75
N TYR A 80 15.37 -6.93 -5.53
CA TYR A 80 16.13 -5.89 -6.20
C TYR A 80 16.51 -6.33 -7.61
N ARG A 81 16.16 -5.53 -8.61
CA ARG A 81 16.34 -5.88 -10.03
C ARG A 81 15.77 -7.23 -10.44
N GLY A 82 14.62 -7.61 -9.86
CA GLY A 82 13.95 -8.87 -10.14
C GLY A 82 14.55 -10.10 -9.44
N GLU A 83 15.56 -9.92 -8.61
CA GLU A 83 16.22 -10.97 -7.86
C GLU A 83 15.99 -10.83 -6.35
N ARG A 84 15.86 -11.98 -5.69
CA ARG A 84 15.80 -12.04 -4.24
C ARG A 84 17.23 -11.99 -3.68
N ARG A 85 17.53 -10.99 -2.89
CA ARG A 85 18.87 -10.74 -2.35
C ARG A 85 18.81 -10.35 -0.87
N SER A 86 19.91 -10.55 -0.18
CA SER A 86 20.09 -10.02 1.17
C SER A 86 20.05 -8.50 1.16
N ALA A 87 19.35 -7.90 2.13
CA ALA A 87 19.31 -6.44 2.27
C ALA A 87 20.73 -5.85 2.48
N ALA A 88 21.58 -6.56 3.24
CA ALA A 88 22.96 -6.12 3.46
C ALA A 88 23.79 -6.04 2.16
N GLU A 89 23.64 -7.02 1.26
CA GLU A 89 24.33 -7.01 -0.04
C GLU A 89 23.87 -5.85 -0.92
N VAL A 90 22.56 -5.61 -0.97
CA VAL A 90 21.99 -4.51 -1.76
C VAL A 90 22.42 -3.15 -1.18
N HIS A 91 22.42 -2.99 0.14
CA HIS A 91 22.95 -1.80 0.78
C HIS A 91 24.43 -1.55 0.41
N ALA A 92 25.26 -2.60 0.46
CA ALA A 92 26.67 -2.47 0.09
C ALA A 92 26.86 -2.08 -1.38
N GLU A 93 26.08 -2.68 -2.29
CA GLU A 93 26.10 -2.35 -3.73
C GLU A 93 25.71 -0.91 -4.00
N LEU A 94 24.69 -0.38 -3.28
CA LEU A 94 24.22 1.00 -3.41
C LEU A 94 25.01 2.01 -2.61
N GLY A 95 26.03 1.57 -1.87
CA GLY A 95 26.83 2.43 -1.02
C GLY A 95 26.08 2.95 0.22
N TRP A 96 25.07 2.22 0.66
CA TRP A 96 24.26 2.59 1.82
C TRP A 96 24.83 1.97 3.09
N THR A 97 24.94 2.77 4.14
CA THR A 97 25.18 2.25 5.48
C THR A 97 23.86 1.80 6.10
N PRO A 98 23.75 0.57 6.64
CA PRO A 98 22.58 0.13 7.36
C PRO A 98 22.18 1.12 8.44
N LEU A 99 20.88 1.41 8.58
CA LEU A 99 20.40 2.33 9.61
C LEU A 99 20.52 1.67 10.99
N VAL A 100 21.02 2.45 11.95
CA VAL A 100 20.88 2.14 13.36
C VAL A 100 19.72 2.96 13.91
N LEU A 101 18.64 2.28 14.25
CA LEU A 101 17.42 2.95 14.77
C LEU A 101 17.70 3.56 16.13
N ARG A 102 17.27 4.80 16.30
CA ARG A 102 17.28 5.48 17.60
C ARG A 102 16.05 5.10 18.42
N PRO A 103 16.04 5.40 19.73
CA PRO A 103 14.90 5.16 20.59
C PRO A 103 13.60 5.69 19.94
N LYS A 104 12.53 4.89 19.97
CA LYS A 104 11.22 5.14 19.39
C LYS A 104 11.10 5.01 17.86
N GLU A 105 12.18 5.04 17.09
CA GLU A 105 12.10 4.93 15.61
C GLU A 105 11.54 3.57 15.16
N ALA A 106 11.91 2.49 15.83
CA ALA A 106 11.34 1.18 15.54
C ALA A 106 9.82 1.17 15.75
N LEU A 107 9.36 1.73 16.85
CA LEU A 107 7.94 1.86 17.15
C LEU A 107 7.23 2.76 16.10
N ALA A 108 7.85 3.87 15.72
CA ALA A 108 7.32 4.76 14.70
C ALA A 108 7.20 4.07 13.32
N LEU A 109 8.12 3.17 12.97
CA LEU A 109 8.07 2.40 11.73
C LEU A 109 6.99 1.32 11.75
N MET A 110 6.83 0.60 12.87
CA MET A 110 6.01 -0.62 12.93
C MET A 110 4.57 -0.37 13.37
N ASN A 111 4.32 0.61 14.26
CA ASN A 111 2.98 0.93 14.72
C ASN A 111 2.25 1.83 13.72
N GLY A 112 1.36 1.24 12.96
CA GLY A 112 0.55 1.96 11.98
C GLY A 112 -0.19 1.01 11.06
N THR A 113 -1.00 1.56 10.18
CA THR A 113 -1.91 0.83 9.28
C THR A 113 -1.49 0.95 7.81
N ALA A 114 -0.19 1.12 7.53
CA ALA A 114 0.29 1.36 6.17
C ALA A 114 0.04 0.17 5.23
N VAL A 115 0.10 -1.06 5.73
CA VAL A 115 -0.19 -2.26 4.92
C VAL A 115 -1.68 -2.32 4.62
N MET A 116 -2.54 -2.18 5.62
CA MET A 116 -3.99 -2.12 5.43
C MET A 116 -4.38 -1.00 4.47
N THR A 117 -3.80 0.18 4.63
CA THR A 117 -4.06 1.33 3.75
C THR A 117 -3.64 1.04 2.31
N ALA A 118 -2.47 0.44 2.09
CA ALA A 118 -2.01 0.06 0.76
C ALA A 118 -2.95 -0.96 0.09
N LEU A 119 -3.38 -1.98 0.82
CA LEU A 119 -4.35 -2.97 0.34
C LEU A 119 -5.70 -2.31 0.02
N ALA A 120 -6.19 -1.43 0.89
CA ALA A 120 -7.43 -0.71 0.70
C ALA A 120 -7.38 0.20 -0.54
N CYS A 121 -6.29 0.91 -0.79
CA CYS A 121 -6.09 1.72 -2.00
C CYS A 121 -6.18 0.89 -3.28
N GLN A 122 -5.56 -0.30 -3.31
CA GLN A 122 -5.64 -1.19 -4.46
C GLN A 122 -7.05 -1.75 -4.66
N ALA A 123 -7.70 -2.16 -3.58
CA ALA A 123 -9.08 -2.64 -3.63
C ALA A 123 -10.03 -1.53 -4.11
N TYR A 124 -9.88 -0.32 -3.59
CA TYR A 124 -10.66 0.85 -4.01
C TYR A 124 -10.49 1.14 -5.50
N SER A 125 -9.25 1.18 -5.99
CA SER A 125 -8.97 1.44 -7.41
C SER A 125 -9.65 0.44 -8.34
N ARG A 126 -9.65 -0.85 -7.97
CA ARG A 126 -10.36 -1.89 -8.72
C ARG A 126 -11.88 -1.72 -8.64
N ALA A 127 -12.41 -1.42 -7.47
CA ALA A 127 -13.83 -1.21 -7.26
C ALA A 127 -14.35 0.00 -8.05
N ASP A 128 -13.62 1.11 -8.03
CA ASP A 128 -13.95 2.32 -8.79
C ASP A 128 -13.99 2.05 -10.31
N TYR A 129 -12.97 1.32 -10.82
CA TYR A 129 -12.97 0.91 -12.21
C TYR A 129 -14.18 0.04 -12.58
N LEU A 130 -14.48 -0.98 -11.76
CA LEU A 130 -15.61 -1.88 -11.99
C LEU A 130 -16.95 -1.15 -11.91
N LEU A 131 -17.10 -0.22 -10.99
CA LEU A 131 -18.31 0.59 -10.88
C LEU A 131 -18.54 1.45 -12.15
N LYS A 132 -17.48 2.14 -12.62
CA LYS A 132 -17.54 2.91 -13.86
C LYS A 132 -17.85 2.03 -15.08
N LEU A 133 -17.27 0.85 -15.13
CA LEU A 133 -17.55 -0.13 -16.20
C LEU A 133 -19.00 -0.62 -16.16
N ALA A 134 -19.48 -1.01 -14.98
CA ALA A 134 -20.86 -1.47 -14.78
C ALA A 134 -21.88 -0.39 -15.19
N THR A 135 -21.65 0.86 -14.79
CA THR A 135 -22.51 1.98 -15.18
C THR A 135 -22.57 2.16 -16.70
N ARG A 136 -21.43 2.09 -17.39
CA ARG A 136 -21.39 2.18 -18.85
C ARG A 136 -22.09 1.02 -19.53
N ILE A 137 -21.90 -0.21 -19.05
CA ILE A 137 -22.59 -1.40 -19.58
C ILE A 137 -24.10 -1.28 -19.38
N THR A 138 -24.53 -0.82 -18.21
CA THR A 138 -25.97 -0.57 -17.95
C THR A 138 -26.55 0.43 -18.92
N ALA A 139 -25.87 1.56 -19.15
CA ALA A 139 -26.32 2.56 -20.12
C ALA A 139 -26.41 1.99 -21.54
N LEU A 140 -25.42 1.21 -21.98
CA LEU A 140 -25.45 0.53 -23.29
C LEU A 140 -26.62 -0.46 -23.40
N ASN A 141 -26.90 -1.22 -22.35
CA ASN A 141 -28.04 -2.14 -22.32
C ASN A 141 -29.36 -1.39 -22.41
N VAL A 142 -29.52 -0.27 -21.70
CA VAL A 142 -30.74 0.57 -21.80
C VAL A 142 -30.96 1.06 -23.23
N ILE A 143 -29.90 1.49 -23.91
CA ILE A 143 -29.96 1.93 -25.29
C ILE A 143 -30.32 0.76 -26.23
N ALA A 144 -29.63 -0.36 -26.10
CA ALA A 144 -29.82 -1.54 -26.96
C ALA A 144 -31.24 -2.14 -26.83
N LEU A 145 -31.79 -2.12 -25.62
CA LEU A 145 -33.13 -2.61 -25.33
C LEU A 145 -34.24 -1.57 -25.51
N GLN A 146 -33.89 -0.37 -25.96
CA GLN A 146 -34.81 0.78 -26.07
C GLN A 146 -35.55 1.03 -24.74
N GLY A 147 -34.79 0.94 -23.62
CA GLY A 147 -35.33 1.14 -22.28
C GLY A 147 -35.80 2.59 -22.04
N ASN A 148 -36.71 2.76 -21.10
CA ASN A 148 -37.24 4.08 -20.76
C ASN A 148 -36.25 4.87 -19.91
N PRO A 149 -35.68 5.99 -20.40
CA PRO A 149 -34.75 6.82 -19.63
C PRO A 149 -35.37 7.47 -18.39
N GLU A 150 -36.71 7.60 -18.32
CA GLU A 150 -37.40 8.16 -17.14
C GLU A 150 -37.17 7.33 -15.86
N HIS A 151 -36.79 6.04 -16.00
CA HIS A 151 -36.41 5.19 -14.86
C HIS A 151 -35.13 5.66 -14.17
N PHE A 152 -34.36 6.56 -14.80
CA PHE A 152 -33.12 7.16 -14.28
C PHE A 152 -33.29 8.65 -14.02
N ASP A 153 -34.54 9.13 -13.90
CA ASP A 153 -34.83 10.53 -13.65
C ASP A 153 -34.38 10.96 -12.24
N GLU A 154 -33.76 12.12 -12.16
CA GLU A 154 -33.25 12.71 -10.92
C GLU A 154 -34.29 12.78 -9.80
N ARG A 155 -35.56 13.01 -10.16
CA ARG A 155 -36.68 13.09 -9.20
C ARG A 155 -36.93 11.77 -8.46
N LEU A 156 -36.63 10.63 -9.08
CA LEU A 156 -36.71 9.33 -8.42
C LEU A 156 -35.67 9.19 -7.32
N PHE A 157 -34.46 9.64 -7.59
CA PHE A 157 -33.35 9.57 -6.64
C PHE A 157 -33.49 10.61 -5.53
N ALA A 158 -34.08 11.78 -5.83
CA ALA A 158 -34.39 12.80 -4.83
C ALA A 158 -35.41 12.34 -3.77
N ALA A 159 -36.30 11.40 -4.12
CA ALA A 159 -37.25 10.81 -3.17
C ALA A 159 -36.57 9.95 -2.10
N LYS A 160 -35.39 9.42 -2.39
CA LYS A 160 -34.53 8.65 -1.46
C LYS A 160 -33.06 9.14 -1.60
N PRO A 161 -32.71 10.27 -0.96
CA PRO A 161 -31.47 10.97 -1.24
C PRO A 161 -30.26 10.27 -0.63
N HIS A 162 -29.70 9.33 -1.37
CA HIS A 162 -28.44 8.67 -1.05
C HIS A 162 -27.34 9.23 -1.97
N PRO A 163 -26.41 10.08 -1.46
CA PRO A 163 -25.42 10.77 -2.29
C PRO A 163 -24.60 9.88 -3.20
N GLY A 164 -24.34 8.64 -2.78
CA GLY A 164 -23.58 7.68 -3.58
C GLY A 164 -24.38 7.03 -4.73
N GLN A 165 -25.68 7.26 -4.79
CA GLN A 165 -26.58 6.71 -5.81
C GLN A 165 -27.03 7.77 -6.82
N ASN A 166 -26.93 9.02 -6.44
CA ASN A 166 -27.19 10.18 -7.29
C ASN A 166 -25.90 10.54 -8.09
#